data_efce24dd30cd479ad30a18b0bf0e55e9
#
_entry.id   efce24dd30cd479ad30a18b0bf0e55e9
#
_cell.length_a   1.000
_cell.length_b   1.000
_cell.length_c   1.000
_cell.angle_alpha   90.00
_cell.angle_beta   90.00
_cell.angle_gamma   90.00
#
_symmetry.space_group_name_H-M   'P 1'
#
loop_
_entity.id
_entity.type
_entity.pdbx_description
1 polymer ?
#
loop_
_entity_poly.entity_id
_entity_poly.type
_entity_poly.pdbx_seq_one_letter_code
_entity_poly.pdbx_strand_id
1 'polypeptide(L)'
;RSKEVFMTMTITGEPKTNTVPYSDFAKFENQEITITGTVHNIRMMSDFAFVILRTARETIQCVYAESFSDYRMPPELKEECAVKLTGKVVAGETKDGGKRYEIQIHSIDILSHPAEIPPVVITKKQVQCDLNTDLDYRPVTLRNPKERAVFKFQEGIQRGFREYLMS
;
A
#
# COMPACT_ATOMS: atom_id res chain seq x y z
N ARG A 1 3.03 -51.93 0.88
CA ARG A 1 2.27 -50.66 0.66
C ARG A 1 2.82 -49.63 1.64
N SER A 2 3.75 -48.83 1.19
CA SER A 2 4.28 -47.68 1.93
C SER A 2 3.20 -46.61 2.03
N LYS A 3 2.84 -46.24 3.26
CA LYS A 3 2.02 -45.03 3.51
C LYS A 3 2.93 -43.85 3.31
N GLU A 4 2.74 -43.11 2.21
CA GLU A 4 3.32 -41.78 2.05
C GLU A 4 2.72 -40.87 3.13
N VAL A 5 3.55 -40.47 4.07
CA VAL A 5 3.20 -39.48 5.08
C VAL A 5 3.33 -38.12 4.36
N PHE A 6 2.21 -37.55 3.90
CA PHE A 6 2.14 -36.20 3.49
C PHE A 6 2.39 -35.30 4.71
N MET A 7 3.56 -34.72 4.76
CA MET A 7 3.93 -33.76 5.78
C MET A 7 3.14 -32.47 5.49
N THR A 8 2.00 -32.30 6.16
CA THR A 8 1.22 -31.07 6.07
C THR A 8 1.96 -29.98 6.82
N MET A 9 2.57 -29.06 6.10
CA MET A 9 3.22 -27.90 6.66
C MET A 9 2.15 -26.93 7.16
N THR A 10 1.88 -26.96 8.45
CA THR A 10 0.96 -26.02 9.09
C THR A 10 1.74 -24.74 9.42
N ILE A 11 1.50 -23.68 8.69
CA ILE A 11 2.02 -22.34 9.04
C ILE A 11 1.17 -21.85 10.22
N THR A 12 1.67 -22.04 11.42
CA THR A 12 1.08 -21.49 12.64
C THR A 12 1.64 -20.11 12.87
N GLY A 13 0.88 -19.08 12.54
CA GLY A 13 1.19 -17.70 12.82
C GLY A 13 0.46 -16.80 11.82
N GLU A 14 -0.57 -16.11 12.27
CA GLU A 14 -1.06 -14.96 11.50
C GLU A 14 0.04 -13.91 11.47
N PRO A 15 0.40 -13.39 10.28
CA PRO A 15 1.31 -12.25 10.21
C PRO A 15 0.65 -11.12 11.02
N LYS A 16 1.26 -10.71 12.11
CA LYS A 16 0.82 -9.54 12.88
C LYS A 16 1.07 -8.30 12.02
N THR A 17 0.16 -8.04 11.10
CA THR A 17 0.13 -6.77 10.38
C THR A 17 -0.49 -5.75 11.33
N ASN A 18 0.32 -4.90 11.94
CA ASN A 18 -0.15 -3.75 12.73
C ASN A 18 -0.81 -2.68 11.84
N THR A 19 -1.32 -3.05 10.68
CA THR A 19 -1.85 -2.15 9.67
C THR A 19 -3.33 -2.42 9.49
N VAL A 20 -4.14 -1.43 9.79
CA VAL A 20 -5.59 -1.46 9.54
C VAL A 20 -5.80 -1.50 8.02
N PRO A 21 -6.48 -2.51 7.47
CA PRO A 21 -6.77 -2.55 6.04
C PRO A 21 -7.79 -1.46 5.68
N TYR A 22 -7.70 -0.93 4.47
CA TYR A 22 -8.59 0.14 4.00
C TYR A 22 -10.08 -0.25 4.06
N SER A 23 -10.40 -1.53 3.86
CA SER A 23 -11.75 -2.07 4.01
C SER A 23 -12.38 -1.81 5.39
N ASP A 24 -11.56 -1.66 6.41
CA ASP A 24 -12.01 -1.46 7.79
C ASP A 24 -12.04 0.02 8.19
N PHE A 25 -11.62 0.94 7.33
CA PHE A 25 -11.58 2.38 7.65
C PHE A 25 -12.94 2.95 8.04
N ALA A 26 -14.03 2.41 7.49
CA ALA A 26 -15.39 2.78 7.90
C ALA A 26 -15.64 2.58 9.41
N LYS A 27 -14.98 1.60 10.03
CA LYS A 27 -15.11 1.32 11.47
C LYS A 27 -14.35 2.31 12.34
N PHE A 28 -13.34 2.94 11.75
CA PHE A 28 -12.43 3.89 12.41
C PHE A 28 -12.70 5.34 11.99
N GLU A 29 -13.84 5.62 11.36
CA GLU A 29 -14.20 6.98 10.98
C GLU A 29 -14.12 7.93 12.19
N ASN A 30 -13.44 9.05 12.02
CA ASN A 30 -13.13 10.04 13.07
C ASN A 30 -12.21 9.55 14.22
N GLN A 31 -11.64 8.36 14.11
CA GLN A 31 -10.66 7.85 15.07
C GLN A 31 -9.24 7.98 14.53
N GLU A 32 -8.30 8.02 15.46
CA GLU A 32 -6.88 8.01 15.15
C GLU A 32 -6.40 6.57 14.94
N ILE A 33 -5.69 6.35 13.85
CA ILE A 33 -5.08 5.06 13.54
C ILE A 33 -3.60 5.22 13.20
N THR A 34 -2.86 4.15 13.37
CA THR A 34 -1.46 4.07 12.96
C THR A 34 -1.33 3.02 11.86
N ILE A 35 -0.71 3.39 10.75
CA ILE A 35 -0.43 2.50 9.64
C ILE A 35 1.04 2.56 9.26
N THR A 36 1.55 1.45 8.73
CA THR A 36 2.90 1.37 8.16
C THR A 36 2.83 1.09 6.67
N GLY A 37 3.73 1.69 5.93
CA GLY A 37 3.79 1.50 4.49
C GLY A 37 4.98 2.21 3.86
N THR A 38 5.01 2.22 2.56
CA THR A 38 6.04 2.91 1.77
C THR A 38 5.40 4.12 1.08
N VAL A 39 6.06 5.24 1.12
CA VAL A 39 5.62 6.44 0.40
C VAL A 39 5.67 6.17 -1.10
N HIS A 40 4.51 6.13 -1.74
CA HIS A 40 4.38 5.87 -3.17
C HIS A 40 4.53 7.13 -4.00
N ASN A 41 3.93 8.23 -3.55
CA ASN A 41 3.99 9.52 -4.23
C ASN A 41 3.71 10.63 -3.21
N ILE A 42 4.31 11.80 -3.42
CA ILE A 42 4.04 13.02 -2.67
C ILE A 42 3.65 14.12 -3.66
N ARG A 43 2.52 14.76 -3.42
CA ARG A 43 2.06 15.89 -4.22
C ARG A 43 1.92 17.11 -3.32
N MET A 44 2.84 18.03 -3.43
CA MET A 44 2.80 19.30 -2.70
C MET A 44 1.84 20.26 -3.39
N MET A 45 0.98 20.88 -2.60
CA MET A 45 0.11 22.00 -2.98
C MET A 45 0.52 23.21 -2.15
N SER A 46 -0.14 24.36 -2.35
CA SER A 46 0.21 25.60 -1.60
C SER A 46 0.03 25.45 -0.09
N ASP A 47 -1.08 24.87 0.35
CA ASP A 47 -1.48 24.84 1.77
C ASP A 47 -1.57 23.43 2.36
N PHE A 48 -1.43 22.42 1.52
CA PHE A 48 -1.52 21.01 1.93
C PHE A 48 -0.69 20.09 1.01
N ALA A 49 -0.47 18.87 1.44
CA ALA A 49 0.18 17.85 0.62
C ALA A 49 -0.62 16.56 0.64
N PHE A 50 -0.65 15.88 -0.49
CA PHE A 50 -1.11 14.50 -0.57
C PHE A 50 0.09 13.56 -0.48
N VAL A 51 0.06 12.67 0.49
CA VAL A 51 1.00 11.57 0.62
C VAL A 51 0.25 10.28 0.28
N ILE A 52 0.63 9.65 -0.81
CA ILE A 52 0.06 8.35 -1.19
C ILE A 52 0.92 7.27 -0.55
N LEU A 53 0.35 6.56 0.41
CA LEU A 53 1.02 5.46 1.10
C LEU A 53 0.68 4.13 0.43
N ARG A 54 1.69 3.36 0.06
CA ARG A 54 1.56 2.00 -0.48
C ARG A 54 1.74 0.99 0.65
N THR A 55 0.71 0.20 0.89
CA THR A 55 0.74 -0.95 1.78
C THR A 55 0.93 -2.25 0.99
N ALA A 56 0.96 -3.39 1.68
CA ALA A 56 1.03 -4.70 1.03
C ALA A 56 -0.18 -4.99 0.12
N ARG A 57 -1.32 -4.37 0.36
CA ARG A 57 -2.58 -4.68 -0.35
C ARG A 57 -3.03 -3.56 -1.28
N GLU A 58 -2.83 -2.32 -0.91
CA GLU A 58 -3.48 -1.16 -1.53
C GLU A 58 -2.68 0.12 -1.39
N THR A 59 -3.15 1.19 -2.02
CA THR A 59 -2.63 2.54 -1.84
C THR A 59 -3.66 3.37 -1.09
N ILE A 60 -3.20 4.10 -0.08
CA ILE A 60 -4.03 4.92 0.81
C ILE A 60 -3.65 6.38 0.61
N GLN A 61 -4.64 7.22 0.42
CA GLN A 61 -4.42 8.68 0.35
C GLN A 61 -4.39 9.26 1.76
N CYS A 62 -3.31 9.95 2.05
CA CYS A 62 -3.14 10.68 3.30
C CYS A 62 -2.98 12.15 2.98
N VAL A 63 -3.58 13.02 3.79
CA VAL A 63 -3.58 14.48 3.60
C VAL A 63 -2.82 15.11 4.75
N TYR A 64 -1.80 15.88 4.39
CA TYR A 64 -1.07 16.73 5.32
C TYR A 64 -1.51 18.18 5.12
N ALA A 65 -1.82 18.87 6.21
CA ALA A 65 -1.98 20.31 6.24
C ALA A 65 -1.52 20.82 7.60
N GLU A 66 -0.88 22.00 7.62
CA GLU A 66 -0.43 22.62 8.88
C GLU A 66 -1.58 22.95 9.84
N SER A 67 -2.82 23.05 9.30
CA SER A 67 -4.03 23.27 10.09
C SER A 67 -4.51 22.04 10.89
N PHE A 68 -3.99 20.83 10.58
CA PHE A 68 -4.43 19.60 11.26
C PHE A 68 -3.69 19.32 12.56
N SER A 69 -2.43 19.74 12.65
CA SER A 69 -1.58 19.54 13.83
C SER A 69 -0.37 20.47 13.78
N ASP A 70 0.30 20.66 14.93
CA ASP A 70 1.59 21.36 14.99
C ASP A 70 2.76 20.57 14.39
N TYR A 71 2.47 19.38 13.84
CA TYR A 71 3.46 18.53 13.21
C TYR A 71 3.92 19.12 11.87
N ARG A 72 5.23 19.16 11.67
CA ARG A 72 5.82 19.56 10.39
C ARG A 72 6.36 18.33 9.68
N MET A 73 5.98 18.21 8.39
CA MET A 73 6.44 17.11 7.57
C MET A 73 7.97 17.15 7.44
N PRO A 74 8.68 16.03 7.69
CA PRO A 74 10.13 15.99 7.60
C PRO A 74 10.62 16.33 6.19
N PRO A 75 11.62 17.19 6.04
CA PRO A 75 12.16 17.55 4.72
C PRO A 75 12.84 16.36 4.01
N GLU A 76 13.26 15.33 4.78
CA GLU A 76 13.86 14.10 4.25
C GLU A 76 12.82 13.12 3.69
N LEU A 77 11.52 13.38 3.89
CA LEU A 77 10.46 12.52 3.40
C LEU A 77 10.42 12.56 1.88
N LYS A 78 10.64 11.42 1.26
CA LYS A 78 10.62 11.25 -0.20
C LYS A 78 9.94 9.95 -0.61
N GLU A 79 9.71 9.79 -1.89
CA GLU A 79 9.20 8.54 -2.45
C GLU A 79 10.08 7.36 -2.05
N GLU A 80 9.46 6.20 -1.85
CA GLU A 80 10.07 4.94 -1.42
C GLU A 80 10.61 4.93 0.04
N CYS A 81 10.46 6.00 0.83
CA CYS A 81 10.67 5.92 2.27
C CYS A 81 9.67 4.94 2.90
N ALA A 82 10.16 4.05 3.76
CA ALA A 82 9.27 3.28 4.64
C ALA A 82 8.91 4.14 5.84
N VAL A 83 7.63 4.24 6.14
CA VAL A 83 7.12 5.13 7.19
C VAL A 83 6.09 4.46 8.07
N LYS A 84 6.02 4.94 9.30
CA LYS A 84 4.90 4.74 10.21
C LYS A 84 4.14 6.05 10.29
N LEU A 85 2.88 6.04 9.89
CA LEU A 85 2.02 7.20 9.80
C LEU A 85 0.89 7.08 10.82
N THR A 86 0.72 8.11 11.63
CA THR A 86 -0.39 8.24 12.56
C THR A 86 -1.29 9.39 12.13
N GLY A 87 -2.59 9.18 12.11
CA GLY A 87 -3.54 10.19 11.69
C GLY A 87 -4.98 9.77 11.86
N LYS A 88 -5.87 10.74 11.65
CA LYS A 88 -7.32 10.58 11.80
C LYS A 88 -7.95 10.13 10.50
N VAL A 89 -8.78 9.10 10.55
CA VAL A 89 -9.57 8.65 9.41
C VAL A 89 -10.75 9.59 9.19
N VAL A 90 -10.87 10.12 7.98
CA VAL A 90 -11.96 11.04 7.59
C VAL A 90 -12.62 10.54 6.33
N ALA A 91 -13.95 10.61 6.28
CA ALA A 91 -14.70 10.32 5.07
C ALA A 91 -14.66 11.54 4.14
N GLY A 92 -14.26 11.30 2.90
CA GLY A 92 -14.36 12.25 1.79
C GLY A 92 -15.39 11.78 0.77
N GLU A 93 -15.90 12.68 -0.03
CA GLU A 93 -16.79 12.36 -1.14
C GLU A 93 -15.97 12.21 -2.44
N THR A 94 -16.26 11.18 -3.20
CA THR A 94 -15.76 11.04 -4.56
C THR A 94 -16.65 11.79 -5.54
N LYS A 95 -16.10 12.21 -6.69
CA LYS A 95 -16.84 12.88 -7.76
C LYS A 95 -18.08 12.08 -8.23
N ASP A 96 -18.09 10.79 -8.01
CA ASP A 96 -19.17 9.86 -8.39
C ASP A 96 -20.16 9.60 -7.23
N GLY A 97 -20.12 10.39 -6.14
CA GLY A 97 -21.02 10.27 -4.99
C GLY A 97 -20.70 9.10 -4.05
N GLY A 98 -19.57 8.40 -4.24
CA GLY A 98 -19.10 7.34 -3.35
C GLY A 98 -18.38 7.90 -2.12
N LYS A 99 -18.39 7.16 -1.01
CA LYS A 99 -17.54 7.47 0.15
C LYS A 99 -16.13 6.95 -0.10
N ARG A 100 -15.15 7.84 0.11
CA ARG A 100 -13.73 7.50 0.15
C ARG A 100 -13.16 7.90 1.50
N TYR A 101 -12.36 7.03 2.09
CA TYR A 101 -11.68 7.36 3.35
C TYR A 101 -10.27 7.84 3.07
N GLU A 102 -9.87 8.87 3.79
CA GLU A 102 -8.54 9.45 3.74
C GLU A 102 -8.00 9.56 5.17
N ILE A 103 -6.70 9.69 5.33
CA ILE A 103 -6.08 9.89 6.63
C ILE A 103 -5.56 11.32 6.71
N GLN A 104 -6.07 12.10 7.66
CA GLN A 104 -5.47 13.37 8.04
C GLN A 104 -4.23 13.09 8.87
N ILE A 105 -3.07 13.47 8.39
CA ILE A 105 -1.79 13.16 9.00
C ILE A 105 -1.58 13.98 10.26
N HIS A 106 -1.32 13.31 11.38
CA HIS A 106 -0.86 13.94 12.60
C HIS A 106 0.66 13.81 12.79
N SER A 107 1.24 12.66 12.43
CA SER A 107 2.68 12.47 12.44
C SER A 107 3.14 11.40 11.45
N ILE A 108 4.39 11.52 11.01
CA ILE A 108 5.07 10.54 10.18
C ILE A 108 6.43 10.26 10.78
N ASP A 109 6.71 9.01 11.12
CA ASP A 109 8.01 8.53 11.53
C ASP A 109 8.67 7.80 10.35
N ILE A 110 9.84 8.27 9.91
CA ILE A 110 10.58 7.61 8.83
C ILE A 110 11.33 6.41 9.44
N LEU A 111 10.97 5.22 8.99
CA LEU A 111 11.58 3.96 9.44
C LEU A 111 12.85 3.63 8.65
N SER A 112 12.85 3.93 7.36
CA SER A 112 14.01 3.79 6.50
C SER A 112 13.91 4.66 5.24
N HIS A 113 15.07 5.05 4.74
CA HIS A 113 15.20 5.75 3.46
C HIS A 113 15.57 4.75 2.35
N PRO A 114 15.15 5.00 1.10
CA PRO A 114 15.65 4.22 -0.03
C PRO A 114 17.16 4.50 -0.21
N ALA A 115 17.94 3.46 -0.49
CA ALA A 115 19.37 3.61 -0.80
C ALA A 115 19.55 4.45 -2.09
N GLU A 116 18.72 4.19 -3.09
CA GLU A 116 18.69 4.89 -4.38
C GLU A 116 17.25 5.09 -4.86
N ILE A 117 17.07 6.06 -5.73
CA ILE A 117 15.78 6.28 -6.41
C ILE A 117 15.60 5.13 -7.43
N PRO A 118 14.43 4.46 -7.45
CA PRO A 118 14.16 3.43 -8.42
C PRO A 118 14.37 3.91 -9.86
N PRO A 119 15.07 3.15 -10.72
CA PRO A 119 15.36 3.57 -12.09
C PRO A 119 14.11 3.58 -12.98
N VAL A 120 13.01 2.98 -12.53
CA VAL A 120 11.73 2.93 -13.25
C VAL A 120 10.67 3.70 -12.49
N VAL A 121 9.93 4.57 -13.19
CA VAL A 121 8.85 5.36 -12.59
C VAL A 121 7.62 4.46 -12.39
N ILE A 122 7.33 4.13 -11.15
CA ILE A 122 6.22 3.25 -10.75
C ILE A 122 4.97 4.00 -10.26
N THR A 123 5.05 5.33 -10.14
CA THR A 123 3.95 6.17 -9.59
C THR A 123 2.88 6.50 -10.63
N LYS A 124 3.16 6.28 -11.92
CA LYS A 124 2.19 6.44 -13.00
C LYS A 124 1.17 5.31 -13.02
N LYS A 125 0.01 5.57 -13.63
CA LYS A 125 -1.06 4.58 -13.80
C LYS A 125 -0.57 3.28 -14.47
N GLN A 126 0.40 3.38 -15.35
CA GLN A 126 1.05 2.25 -16.04
C GLN A 126 2.54 2.50 -16.09
N VAL A 127 3.33 1.47 -15.81
CA VAL A 127 4.78 1.50 -15.97
C VAL A 127 5.10 1.56 -17.46
N GLN A 128 5.94 2.51 -17.84
CA GLN A 128 6.38 2.71 -19.21
C GLN A 128 7.87 2.41 -19.29
N CYS A 129 8.21 1.19 -19.66
CA CYS A 129 9.56 0.75 -19.98
C CYS A 129 9.50 -0.34 -21.05
N ASP A 130 10.61 -0.64 -21.68
CA ASP A 130 10.73 -1.78 -22.56
C ASP A 130 10.74 -3.11 -21.77
N LEU A 131 10.53 -4.23 -22.47
CA LEU A 131 10.41 -5.54 -21.84
C LEU A 131 11.67 -5.96 -21.08
N ASN A 132 12.86 -5.67 -21.59
CA ASN A 132 14.11 -6.05 -20.94
C ASN A 132 14.25 -5.29 -19.61
N THR A 133 14.03 -3.97 -19.64
CA THR A 133 14.03 -3.14 -18.43
C THR A 133 12.97 -3.60 -17.42
N ASP A 134 11.75 -3.98 -17.87
CA ASP A 134 10.72 -4.50 -16.98
C ASP A 134 11.16 -5.81 -16.31
N LEU A 135 11.80 -6.70 -17.05
CA LEU A 135 12.28 -7.98 -16.52
C LEU A 135 13.45 -7.78 -15.54
N ASP A 136 14.41 -6.93 -15.86
CA ASP A 136 15.57 -6.64 -15.02
C ASP A 136 15.16 -5.98 -13.69
N TYR A 137 14.17 -5.07 -13.75
CA TYR A 137 13.66 -4.36 -12.58
C TYR A 137 12.32 -4.89 -12.07
N ARG A 138 12.01 -6.15 -12.34
CA ARG A 138 10.71 -6.76 -11.98
C ARG A 138 10.31 -6.56 -10.51
N PRO A 139 11.20 -6.68 -9.50
CA PRO A 139 10.85 -6.40 -8.11
C PRO A 139 10.42 -4.95 -7.87
N VAL A 140 10.86 -4.01 -8.70
CA VAL A 140 10.49 -2.59 -8.64
C VAL A 140 9.19 -2.34 -9.39
N THR A 141 9.06 -2.82 -10.62
CA THR A 141 7.87 -2.60 -11.45
C THR A 141 6.62 -3.21 -10.82
N LEU A 142 6.74 -4.36 -10.14
CA LEU A 142 5.66 -4.99 -9.38
C LEU A 142 5.19 -4.20 -8.14
N ARG A 143 5.89 -3.14 -7.74
CA ARG A 143 5.39 -2.20 -6.75
C ARG A 143 4.23 -1.35 -7.30
N ASN A 144 4.12 -1.22 -8.62
CA ASN A 144 2.96 -0.58 -9.25
C ASN A 144 1.71 -1.45 -9.05
N PRO A 145 0.58 -0.89 -8.56
CA PRO A 145 -0.63 -1.66 -8.28
C PRO A 145 -1.20 -2.38 -9.51
N LYS A 146 -1.12 -1.77 -10.70
CA LYS A 146 -1.64 -2.35 -11.94
C LYS A 146 -0.81 -3.55 -12.39
N GLU A 147 0.52 -3.45 -12.36
CA GLU A 147 1.41 -4.56 -12.69
C GLU A 147 1.21 -5.74 -11.74
N ARG A 148 1.06 -5.46 -10.45
CA ARG A 148 0.77 -6.49 -9.45
C ARG A 148 -0.62 -7.11 -9.58
N ALA A 149 -1.59 -6.40 -10.13
CA ALA A 149 -2.97 -6.91 -10.28
C ALA A 149 -3.05 -8.16 -11.14
N VAL A 150 -2.15 -8.32 -12.13
CA VAL A 150 -2.06 -9.52 -12.96
C VAL A 150 -1.84 -10.79 -12.13
N PHE A 151 -0.96 -10.74 -11.13
CA PHE A 151 -0.70 -11.88 -10.25
C PHE A 151 -1.88 -12.20 -9.33
N LYS A 152 -2.60 -11.17 -8.85
CA LYS A 152 -3.83 -11.39 -8.07
C LYS A 152 -4.92 -12.06 -8.92
N PHE A 153 -5.01 -11.70 -10.20
CA PHE A 153 -5.93 -12.32 -11.13
C PHE A 153 -5.57 -13.79 -11.37
N GLN A 154 -4.29 -14.09 -11.61
CA GLN A 154 -3.80 -15.45 -11.76
C GLN A 154 -4.04 -16.30 -10.50
N GLU A 155 -3.79 -15.74 -9.31
CA GLU A 155 -4.11 -16.41 -8.04
C GLU A 155 -5.59 -16.79 -7.95
N GLY A 156 -6.49 -15.87 -8.33
CA GLY A 156 -7.94 -16.11 -8.34
C GLY A 156 -8.34 -17.25 -9.28
N ILE A 157 -7.78 -17.27 -10.49
CA ILE A 157 -8.02 -18.34 -11.47
C ILE A 157 -7.54 -19.70 -10.92
N GLN A 158 -6.31 -19.74 -10.40
CA GLN A 158 -5.75 -20.99 -9.86
C GLN A 158 -6.53 -21.51 -8.66
N ARG A 159 -7.01 -20.60 -7.80
CA ARG A 159 -7.86 -20.98 -6.66
C ARG A 159 -9.18 -21.57 -7.13
N GLY A 160 -9.90 -20.89 -8.01
CA GLY A 160 -11.18 -21.39 -8.55
C GLY A 160 -11.02 -22.72 -9.28
N PHE A 161 -9.95 -22.90 -10.04
CA PHE A 161 -9.66 -24.17 -10.71
C PHE A 161 -9.41 -25.30 -9.71
N ARG A 162 -8.63 -25.04 -8.65
CA ARG A 162 -8.37 -26.01 -7.58
C ARG A 162 -9.66 -26.40 -6.86
N GLU A 163 -10.46 -25.43 -6.45
CA GLU A 163 -11.73 -25.65 -5.76
C GLU A 163 -12.68 -26.52 -6.60
N TYR A 164 -12.77 -26.24 -7.91
CA TYR A 164 -13.56 -27.04 -8.83
C TYR A 164 -13.08 -28.50 -8.95
N LEU A 165 -11.77 -28.73 -9.02
CA LEU A 165 -11.23 -30.10 -9.10
C LEU A 165 -11.33 -30.89 -7.80
N MET A 166 -11.49 -30.24 -6.66
CA MET A 166 -11.59 -30.84 -5.34
C MET A 166 -13.04 -31.03 -4.87
N SER A 167 -14.02 -30.49 -5.61
CA SER A 167 -15.45 -30.66 -5.37
C SER A 167 -15.95 -31.99 -5.97
#